data_91c91c42e772489a3c41f3b0467035da
#
_entry.id   91c91c42e772489a3c41f3b0467035da
#
_cell.length_a   1.000
_cell.length_b   1.000
_cell.length_c   1.000
_cell.angle_alpha   90.00
_cell.angle_beta   90.00
_cell.angle_gamma   90.00
#
_symmetry.space_group_name_H-M   'P 1'
#
loop_
_entity.id
_entity.type
_entity.pdbx_description
1 polymer ?
#
loop_
_entity_poly.entity_id
_entity_poly.type
_entity_poly.pdbx_seq_one_letter_code
_entity_poly.pdbx_strand_id
1 'polypeptide(L)'
;HGNDSGWDNSTAFIEEPPMALPDLSAFLILQMEELSALAEELGKAEESKLWKERADILCQKILNILFRDGEPQAVHTFTGEAVETKSLILCLPIVLGKRLPDEVREKIMQRLRLCQTEWGYATEQPDSQLYISDGYWRGPIWAPTTMMVLDGLWQLGEHEFVREVAKRFAGMVQKSGFPENFDSVTGAGNRDRAFSW
;
A
#
# COMPACT_ATOMS: atom_id res chain seq x y z
N HIS A 1 8.41 7.15 10.97
CA HIS A 1 9.68 6.40 10.98
C HIS A 1 9.56 5.11 10.18
N GLY A 2 10.57 4.74 9.38
CA GLY A 2 10.53 3.53 8.57
C GLY A 2 10.27 2.27 9.41
N ASN A 3 11.04 2.06 10.46
CA ASN A 3 10.90 0.89 11.35
C ASN A 3 9.51 0.80 12.00
N ASP A 4 8.89 1.93 12.33
CA ASP A 4 7.55 1.94 12.94
C ASP A 4 6.45 1.61 11.92
N SER A 5 6.70 1.84 10.63
CA SER A 5 5.76 1.54 9.54
C SER A 5 5.88 0.11 9.00
N GLY A 6 6.95 -0.60 9.34
CA GLY A 6 7.35 -1.86 8.71
C GLY A 6 8.01 -1.71 7.34
N TRP A 7 8.20 -0.49 6.84
CA TRP A 7 8.91 -0.19 5.59
C TRP A 7 10.30 0.39 5.87
N ASP A 8 11.10 -0.34 6.61
CA ASP A 8 12.30 0.09 7.35
C ASP A 8 13.20 1.08 6.62
N ASN A 9 13.55 0.82 5.38
CA ASN A 9 14.45 1.66 4.58
C ASN A 9 13.77 2.27 3.35
N SER A 10 12.44 2.37 3.34
CA SER A 10 11.72 3.01 2.22
C SER A 10 12.17 4.45 2.01
N THR A 11 12.19 4.86 0.75
CA THR A 11 12.54 6.24 0.35
C THR A 11 11.58 7.30 0.91
N ALA A 12 10.37 6.90 1.32
CA ALA A 12 9.41 7.78 1.97
C ALA A 12 9.88 8.32 3.35
N PHE A 13 10.93 7.73 3.93
CA PHE A 13 11.44 8.08 5.27
C PHE A 13 12.91 8.55 5.26
N ILE A 14 13.47 8.85 4.09
CA ILE A 14 14.88 9.23 3.94
C ILE A 14 15.24 10.50 4.72
N GLU A 15 14.31 11.43 4.88
CA GLU A 15 14.54 12.68 5.58
C GLU A 15 14.42 12.59 7.10
N GLU A 16 14.26 11.37 7.65
CA GLU A 16 14.24 11.03 9.09
C GLU A 16 13.15 11.65 9.98
N PRO A 17 12.48 12.75 9.67
CA PRO A 17 11.43 13.28 10.56
C PRO A 17 10.19 12.37 10.57
N PRO A 18 9.31 12.52 11.55
CA PRO A 18 8.01 11.86 11.50
C PRO A 18 7.25 12.27 10.25
N MET A 19 6.94 11.30 9.41
CA MET A 19 6.19 11.48 8.19
C MET A 19 4.74 11.05 8.38
N ALA A 20 3.80 11.81 7.83
CA ALA A 20 2.42 11.39 7.66
C ALA A 20 2.27 10.80 6.25
N LEU A 21 1.81 9.55 6.19
CA LEU A 21 1.55 8.83 4.96
C LEU A 21 0.10 8.33 4.94
N PRO A 22 -0.48 8.12 3.76
CA PRO A 22 -1.89 7.76 3.66
C PRO A 22 -2.20 6.28 3.94
N ASP A 23 -1.21 5.39 3.97
CA ASP A 23 -1.34 3.94 4.16
C ASP A 23 -1.94 3.55 5.50
N LEU A 24 -1.31 3.95 6.61
CA LEU A 24 -1.80 3.64 7.96
C LEU A 24 -3.23 4.16 8.17
N SER A 25 -3.51 5.36 7.69
CA SER A 25 -4.86 5.94 7.80
C SER A 25 -5.88 5.16 6.97
N ALA A 26 -5.49 4.64 5.80
CA ALA A 26 -6.35 3.77 5.00
C ALA A 26 -6.68 2.47 5.76
N PHE A 27 -5.70 1.85 6.40
CA PHE A 27 -5.93 0.64 7.22
C PHE A 27 -6.84 0.93 8.41
N LEU A 28 -6.68 2.08 9.08
CA LEU A 28 -7.56 2.48 10.18
C LEU A 28 -8.99 2.74 9.71
N ILE A 29 -9.20 3.28 8.52
CA ILE A 29 -10.53 3.45 7.93
C ILE A 29 -11.19 2.09 7.74
N LEU A 30 -10.51 1.12 7.10
CA LEU A 30 -11.03 -0.24 6.94
C LEU A 30 -11.33 -0.90 8.29
N GLN A 31 -10.44 -0.78 9.27
CA GLN A 31 -10.67 -1.32 10.60
C GLN A 31 -11.92 -0.74 11.27
N MET A 32 -12.16 0.57 11.13
CA MET A 32 -13.37 1.22 11.66
C MET A 32 -14.63 0.74 10.94
N GLU A 33 -14.57 0.46 9.64
CA GLU A 33 -15.69 -0.10 8.88
C GLU A 33 -16.03 -1.52 9.34
N GLU A 34 -15.01 -2.37 9.53
CA GLU A 34 -15.21 -3.72 10.07
C GLU A 34 -15.77 -3.69 11.49
N LEU A 35 -15.31 -2.75 12.35
CA LEU A 35 -15.87 -2.54 13.68
C LEU A 35 -17.34 -2.06 13.62
N SER A 36 -17.67 -1.23 12.64
CA SER A 36 -19.06 -0.79 12.40
C SER A 36 -19.96 -1.97 12.02
N ALA A 37 -19.50 -2.80 11.07
CA ALA A 37 -20.25 -3.98 10.63
C ALA A 37 -20.42 -5.00 11.76
N LEU A 38 -19.37 -5.28 12.53
CA LEU A 38 -19.44 -6.18 13.69
C LEU A 38 -20.39 -5.65 14.76
N ALA A 39 -20.38 -4.34 15.05
CA ALA A 39 -21.27 -3.74 16.02
C ALA A 39 -22.74 -3.86 15.55
N GLU A 40 -23.00 -3.73 14.26
CA GLU A 40 -24.34 -3.92 13.67
C GLU A 40 -24.82 -5.37 13.85
N GLU A 41 -23.99 -6.37 13.54
CA GLU A 41 -24.29 -7.79 13.74
C GLU A 41 -24.59 -8.13 15.21
N LEU A 42 -23.93 -7.43 16.14
CA LEU A 42 -24.14 -7.60 17.59
C LEU A 42 -25.35 -6.79 18.11
N GLY A 43 -26.09 -6.10 17.26
CA GLY A 43 -27.25 -5.28 17.64
C GLY A 43 -26.88 -3.98 18.36
N LYS A 44 -25.64 -3.50 18.25
CA LYS A 44 -25.11 -2.30 18.90
C LYS A 44 -25.16 -1.09 17.94
N ALA A 45 -26.33 -0.67 17.54
CA ALA A 45 -26.54 0.34 16.51
C ALA A 45 -25.81 1.67 16.75
N GLU A 46 -25.72 2.15 17.99
CA GLU A 46 -25.02 3.39 18.33
C GLU A 46 -23.48 3.25 18.14
N GLU A 47 -22.92 2.09 18.50
CA GLU A 47 -21.49 1.81 18.28
C GLU A 47 -21.20 1.69 16.77
N SER A 48 -22.07 1.01 16.01
CA SER A 48 -21.96 0.89 14.56
C SER A 48 -21.90 2.27 13.90
N LYS A 49 -22.86 3.14 14.23
CA LYS A 49 -22.92 4.51 13.74
C LYS A 49 -21.64 5.31 14.08
N LEU A 50 -21.18 5.20 15.33
CA LEU A 50 -19.98 5.90 15.79
C LEU A 50 -18.75 5.51 14.98
N TRP A 51 -18.54 4.21 14.74
CA TRP A 51 -17.39 3.74 13.97
C TRP A 51 -17.47 4.18 12.51
N LYS A 52 -18.65 4.15 11.91
CA LYS A 52 -18.86 4.64 10.55
C LYS A 52 -18.54 6.12 10.42
N GLU A 53 -19.05 6.95 11.33
CA GLU A 53 -18.76 8.40 11.35
C GLU A 53 -17.27 8.68 11.50
N ARG A 54 -16.57 7.93 12.36
CA ARG A 54 -15.11 8.06 12.52
C ARG A 54 -14.36 7.70 11.25
N ALA A 55 -14.74 6.62 10.57
CA ALA A 55 -14.16 6.22 9.30
C ALA A 55 -14.36 7.31 8.23
N ASP A 56 -15.57 7.89 8.13
CA ASP A 56 -15.90 8.95 7.19
C ASP A 56 -15.07 10.23 7.46
N ILE A 57 -14.99 10.64 8.72
CA ILE A 57 -14.18 11.81 9.14
C ILE A 57 -12.71 11.59 8.81
N LEU A 58 -12.15 10.42 9.12
CA LEU A 58 -10.75 10.13 8.82
C LEU A 58 -10.50 10.12 7.32
N CYS A 59 -11.39 9.51 6.53
CA CYS A 59 -11.29 9.49 5.07
C CYS A 59 -11.24 10.91 4.49
N GLN A 60 -12.13 11.80 4.92
CA GLN A 60 -12.11 13.20 4.49
C GLN A 60 -10.82 13.92 4.89
N LYS A 61 -10.32 13.67 6.10
CA LYS A 61 -9.07 14.28 6.58
C LYS A 61 -7.87 13.85 5.74
N ILE A 62 -7.73 12.56 5.43
CA ILE A 62 -6.59 12.11 4.62
C ILE A 62 -6.65 12.67 3.19
N LEU A 63 -7.83 12.71 2.58
CA LEU A 63 -8.02 13.29 1.26
C LEU A 63 -7.61 14.77 1.21
N ASN A 64 -7.88 15.53 2.27
CA ASN A 64 -7.54 16.94 2.34
C ASN A 64 -6.06 17.21 2.67
N ILE A 65 -5.39 16.31 3.42
CA ILE A 65 -4.04 16.56 3.96
C ILE A 65 -2.98 15.81 3.17
N LEU A 66 -3.27 14.55 2.79
CA LEU A 66 -2.30 13.62 2.22
C LEU A 66 -2.50 13.40 0.71
N PHE A 67 -3.39 14.18 0.09
CA PHE A 67 -3.59 14.15 -1.36
C PHE A 67 -3.61 15.59 -1.89
N ARG A 68 -2.91 15.82 -2.99
CA ARG A 68 -2.92 17.10 -3.71
C ARG A 68 -3.22 16.83 -5.17
N ASP A 69 -4.27 17.44 -5.70
CA ASP A 69 -4.73 17.20 -7.06
C ASP A 69 -4.88 15.70 -7.38
N GLY A 70 -5.44 14.95 -6.42
CA GLY A 70 -5.60 13.50 -6.49
C GLY A 70 -4.35 12.67 -6.23
N GLU A 71 -3.15 13.26 -6.20
CA GLU A 71 -1.88 12.57 -5.97
C GLU A 71 -1.62 12.30 -4.48
N PRO A 72 -1.35 11.04 -4.08
CA PRO A 72 -0.97 10.71 -2.71
C PRO A 72 0.41 11.25 -2.39
N GLN A 73 0.58 11.75 -1.17
CA GLN A 73 1.80 12.40 -0.72
C GLN A 73 2.29 11.87 0.63
N ALA A 74 3.61 11.82 0.80
CA ALA A 74 4.25 11.78 2.10
C ALA A 74 4.42 13.24 2.57
N VAL A 75 3.99 13.53 3.81
CA VAL A 75 4.00 14.90 4.35
C VAL A 75 4.81 14.95 5.63
N HIS A 76 5.72 15.90 5.70
CA HIS A 76 6.50 16.17 6.91
C HIS A 76 5.58 16.71 8.01
N THR A 77 5.49 16.03 9.16
CA THR A 77 4.48 16.36 10.18
C THR A 77 4.69 17.72 10.88
N PHE A 78 5.92 18.25 10.90
CA PHE A 78 6.21 19.53 11.54
C PHE A 78 6.05 20.73 10.60
N THR A 79 6.41 20.58 9.31
CA THR A 79 6.36 21.69 8.34
C THR A 79 5.11 21.67 7.48
N GLY A 80 4.47 20.50 7.32
CA GLY A 80 3.36 20.29 6.39
C GLY A 80 3.81 20.22 4.92
N GLU A 81 5.12 20.19 4.67
CA GLU A 81 5.66 20.10 3.30
C GLU A 81 5.59 18.68 2.77
N ALA A 82 5.29 18.54 1.49
CA ALA A 82 5.31 17.27 0.82
C ALA A 82 6.76 16.83 0.52
N VAL A 83 7.05 15.56 0.76
CA VAL A 83 8.33 14.92 0.43
C VAL A 83 8.16 14.09 -0.82
N GLU A 84 9.04 14.32 -1.81
CA GLU A 84 9.03 13.54 -3.04
C GLU A 84 9.54 12.13 -2.77
N THR A 85 8.73 11.13 -3.10
CA THR A 85 9.11 9.72 -3.02
C THR A 85 8.44 8.92 -4.15
N LYS A 86 9.18 7.94 -4.67
CA LYS A 86 8.70 6.98 -5.67
C LYS A 86 8.32 5.64 -5.05
N SER A 87 8.17 5.60 -3.72
CA SER A 87 7.79 4.38 -2.99
C SER A 87 6.35 3.94 -3.29
N LEU A 88 6.18 2.62 -3.41
CA LEU A 88 4.88 1.96 -3.53
C LEU A 88 3.95 2.23 -2.33
N ILE A 89 4.48 2.59 -1.17
CA ILE A 89 3.71 2.85 0.05
C ILE A 89 2.60 3.89 -0.19
N LEU A 90 2.84 4.87 -1.07
CA LEU A 90 1.85 5.88 -1.45
C LEU A 90 0.67 5.31 -2.26
N CYS A 91 0.81 4.09 -2.79
CA CYS A 91 -0.26 3.43 -3.53
C CYS A 91 -1.17 2.57 -2.64
N LEU A 92 -0.77 2.28 -1.40
CA LEU A 92 -1.53 1.39 -0.51
C LEU A 92 -2.95 1.86 -0.18
N PRO A 93 -3.29 3.17 -0.21
CA PRO A 93 -4.69 3.58 -0.08
C PRO A 93 -5.65 2.98 -1.11
N ILE A 94 -5.15 2.33 -2.18
CA ILE A 94 -5.98 1.57 -3.13
C ILE A 94 -6.87 0.52 -2.44
N VAL A 95 -6.50 0.04 -1.25
CA VAL A 95 -7.31 -0.88 -0.42
C VAL A 95 -8.68 -0.31 -0.04
N LEU A 96 -8.84 1.02 -0.09
CA LEU A 96 -10.13 1.69 0.14
C LEU A 96 -11.08 1.56 -1.08
N GLY A 97 -10.61 1.06 -2.21
CA GLY A 97 -11.43 0.76 -3.38
C GLY A 97 -12.32 1.92 -3.82
N LYS A 98 -13.61 1.65 -3.94
CA LYS A 98 -14.63 2.63 -4.38
C LYS A 98 -14.86 3.79 -3.41
N ARG A 99 -14.32 3.74 -2.20
CA ARG A 99 -14.40 4.83 -1.23
C ARG A 99 -13.55 6.04 -1.63
N LEU A 100 -12.49 5.80 -2.40
CA LEU A 100 -11.67 6.87 -2.95
C LEU A 100 -12.39 7.56 -4.13
N PRO A 101 -12.27 8.89 -4.27
CA PRO A 101 -12.70 9.62 -5.47
C PRO A 101 -12.06 9.05 -6.75
N ASP A 102 -12.74 9.16 -7.87
CA ASP A 102 -12.26 8.65 -9.17
C ASP A 102 -10.89 9.21 -9.53
N GLU A 103 -10.70 10.52 -9.38
CA GLU A 103 -9.43 11.19 -9.64
C GLU A 103 -8.28 10.61 -8.81
N VAL A 104 -8.51 10.37 -7.52
CA VAL A 104 -7.51 9.76 -6.61
C VAL A 104 -7.19 8.34 -7.06
N ARG A 105 -8.21 7.53 -7.41
CA ARG A 105 -7.99 6.17 -7.92
C ARG A 105 -7.16 6.17 -9.19
N GLU A 106 -7.47 7.04 -10.14
CA GLU A 106 -6.72 7.18 -11.39
C GLU A 106 -5.23 7.50 -11.14
N LYS A 107 -4.95 8.42 -10.23
CA LYS A 107 -3.58 8.78 -9.84
C LYS A 107 -2.84 7.63 -9.18
N ILE A 108 -3.47 6.93 -8.23
CA ILE A 108 -2.88 5.73 -7.62
C ILE A 108 -2.63 4.65 -8.69
N MET A 109 -3.57 4.42 -9.59
CA MET A 109 -3.40 3.45 -10.68
C MET A 109 -2.24 3.81 -11.62
N GLN A 110 -2.04 5.10 -11.92
CA GLN A 110 -0.89 5.56 -12.69
C GLN A 110 0.42 5.26 -11.96
N ARG A 111 0.51 5.54 -10.66
CA ARG A 111 1.69 5.22 -9.85
C ARG A 111 1.94 3.71 -9.75
N LEU A 112 0.90 2.90 -9.58
CA LEU A 112 1.00 1.45 -9.57
C LEU A 112 1.62 0.90 -10.87
N ARG A 113 1.25 1.46 -12.03
CA ARG A 113 1.86 1.08 -13.31
C ARG A 113 3.36 1.36 -13.36
N LEU A 114 3.82 2.46 -12.71
CA LEU A 114 5.24 2.79 -12.62
C LEU A 114 6.02 1.86 -11.66
N CYS A 115 5.35 1.27 -10.68
CA CYS A 115 5.94 0.28 -9.78
C CYS A 115 5.89 -1.16 -10.37
N GLN A 116 5.15 -1.36 -11.46
CA GLN A 116 4.93 -2.69 -12.04
C GLN A 116 6.19 -3.21 -12.73
N THR A 117 6.57 -4.45 -12.42
CA THR A 117 7.61 -5.21 -13.10
C THR A 117 7.01 -6.43 -13.79
N GLU A 118 7.83 -7.23 -14.49
CA GLU A 118 7.39 -8.51 -15.02
C GLU A 118 6.83 -9.44 -13.94
N TRP A 119 7.37 -9.36 -12.71
CA TRP A 119 7.09 -10.31 -11.63
C TRP A 119 6.01 -9.83 -10.65
N GLY A 120 5.81 -8.53 -10.51
CA GLY A 120 4.84 -7.95 -9.59
C GLY A 120 5.12 -6.46 -9.35
N TYR A 121 4.73 -5.97 -8.17
CA TYR A 121 4.94 -4.58 -7.79
C TYR A 121 6.21 -4.40 -6.96
N ALA A 122 7.17 -3.68 -7.54
CA ALA A 122 8.36 -3.25 -6.81
C ALA A 122 7.99 -2.22 -5.73
N THR A 123 8.65 -2.27 -4.59
CA THR A 123 8.41 -1.33 -3.47
C THR A 123 8.93 0.08 -3.72
N GLU A 124 9.76 0.27 -4.73
CA GLU A 124 10.20 1.55 -5.29
C GLU A 124 10.06 1.49 -6.81
N GLN A 125 9.70 2.59 -7.46
CA GLN A 125 9.60 2.63 -8.93
C GLN A 125 10.95 2.29 -9.57
N PRO A 126 11.01 1.39 -10.57
CA PRO A 126 12.26 0.99 -11.22
C PRO A 126 13.06 2.11 -11.88
N ASP A 127 12.43 3.23 -12.21
CA ASP A 127 13.07 4.43 -12.77
C ASP A 127 13.65 5.37 -11.70
N SER A 128 13.45 5.06 -10.42
CA SER A 128 14.01 5.84 -9.31
C SER A 128 15.53 5.67 -9.24
N GLN A 129 16.25 6.76 -8.97
CA GLN A 129 17.68 6.70 -8.68
C GLN A 129 18.01 5.95 -7.38
N LEU A 130 17.00 5.78 -6.52
CA LEU A 130 17.12 5.09 -5.23
C LEU A 130 16.66 3.63 -5.30
N TYR A 131 16.20 3.18 -6.48
CA TYR A 131 15.79 1.81 -6.70
C TYR A 131 16.98 0.85 -6.66
N ILE A 132 16.81 -0.26 -5.96
CA ILE A 132 17.75 -1.38 -5.89
C ILE A 132 16.94 -2.67 -5.88
N SER A 133 17.10 -3.54 -6.89
CA SER A 133 16.27 -4.74 -7.08
C SER A 133 16.27 -5.71 -5.89
N ASP A 134 17.35 -5.70 -5.09
CA ASP A 134 17.51 -6.40 -3.80
C ASP A 134 17.67 -5.41 -2.63
N GLY A 135 17.07 -4.24 -2.70
CA GLY A 135 17.22 -3.13 -1.75
C GLY A 135 16.29 -3.16 -0.54
N TYR A 136 15.75 -4.31 -0.16
CA TYR A 136 14.81 -4.50 0.94
C TYR A 136 13.47 -3.79 0.67
N TRP A 137 13.19 -2.61 1.19
CA TRP A 137 11.98 -1.82 0.88
C TRP A 137 12.19 -0.76 -0.21
N ARG A 138 13.25 -0.92 -1.02
CA ARG A 138 13.61 -0.01 -2.12
C ARG A 138 13.72 -0.73 -3.46
N GLY A 139 12.90 -1.73 -3.69
CA GLY A 139 12.90 -2.47 -4.95
C GLY A 139 12.22 -3.84 -4.92
N PRO A 140 12.53 -4.72 -3.96
CA PRO A 140 11.96 -6.07 -3.90
C PRO A 140 10.42 -6.09 -3.88
N ILE A 141 9.88 -7.23 -4.34
CA ILE A 141 8.46 -7.54 -4.30
C ILE A 141 8.17 -8.27 -2.98
N TRP A 142 7.14 -7.86 -2.26
CA TRP A 142 6.76 -8.43 -0.98
C TRP A 142 5.36 -9.04 -1.02
N ALA A 143 5.15 -10.14 -0.30
CA ALA A 143 3.86 -10.81 -0.23
C ALA A 143 2.75 -9.89 0.35
N PRO A 144 2.94 -9.22 1.52
CA PRO A 144 1.88 -8.37 2.09
C PRO A 144 1.49 -7.21 1.19
N THR A 145 2.47 -6.50 0.60
CA THR A 145 2.16 -5.37 -0.29
C THR A 145 1.48 -5.81 -1.56
N THR A 146 1.90 -6.95 -2.14
CA THR A 146 1.25 -7.55 -3.30
C THR A 146 -0.21 -7.88 -2.97
N MET A 147 -0.47 -8.55 -1.84
CA MET A 147 -1.82 -8.91 -1.42
C MET A 147 -2.71 -7.67 -1.26
N MET A 148 -2.24 -6.63 -0.56
CA MET A 148 -3.00 -5.40 -0.34
C MET A 148 -3.34 -4.67 -1.64
N VAL A 149 -2.37 -4.55 -2.56
CA VAL A 149 -2.61 -3.94 -3.87
C VAL A 149 -3.62 -4.75 -4.67
N LEU A 150 -3.48 -6.08 -4.70
CA LEU A 150 -4.39 -6.95 -5.44
C LEU A 150 -5.81 -6.93 -4.86
N ASP A 151 -5.96 -6.84 -3.55
CA ASP A 151 -7.27 -6.72 -2.90
C ASP A 151 -7.98 -5.41 -3.33
N GLY A 152 -7.28 -4.29 -3.26
CA GLY A 152 -7.82 -3.01 -3.73
C GLY A 152 -8.21 -3.02 -5.21
N LEU A 153 -7.38 -3.59 -6.07
CA LEU A 153 -7.66 -3.74 -7.50
C LEU A 153 -8.86 -4.68 -7.77
N TRP A 154 -8.99 -5.75 -7.00
CA TRP A 154 -10.14 -6.65 -7.08
C TRP A 154 -11.45 -5.93 -6.79
N GLN A 155 -11.51 -5.10 -5.74
CA GLN A 155 -12.67 -4.30 -5.40
C GLN A 155 -13.04 -3.28 -6.49
N LEU A 156 -12.07 -2.87 -7.30
CA LEU A 156 -12.27 -1.97 -8.45
C LEU A 156 -12.67 -2.69 -9.74
N GLY A 157 -12.74 -4.04 -9.72
CA GLY A 157 -13.17 -4.85 -10.87
C GLY A 157 -12.05 -5.33 -11.78
N GLU A 158 -10.77 -5.10 -11.44
CA GLU A 158 -9.59 -5.51 -12.23
C GLU A 158 -9.28 -7.01 -12.09
N HIS A 159 -10.32 -7.86 -12.14
CA HIS A 159 -10.26 -9.27 -11.75
C HIS A 159 -9.30 -10.12 -12.61
N GLU A 160 -9.26 -9.89 -13.93
CA GLU A 160 -8.38 -10.66 -14.82
C GLU A 160 -6.92 -10.32 -14.54
N PHE A 161 -6.61 -9.04 -14.44
CA PHE A 161 -5.28 -8.55 -14.11
C PHE A 161 -4.80 -9.08 -12.74
N VAL A 162 -5.66 -9.00 -11.71
CA VAL A 162 -5.36 -9.54 -10.38
C VAL A 162 -5.02 -11.04 -10.44
N ARG A 163 -5.80 -11.85 -11.21
CA ARG A 163 -5.51 -13.26 -11.37
C ARG A 163 -4.16 -13.53 -12.05
N GLU A 164 -3.79 -12.71 -13.01
CA GLU A 164 -2.49 -12.85 -13.69
C GLU A 164 -1.33 -12.56 -12.73
N VAL A 165 -1.39 -11.44 -11.98
CA VAL A 165 -0.34 -11.09 -11.02
C VAL A 165 -0.26 -12.14 -9.91
N ALA A 166 -1.39 -12.61 -9.39
CA ALA A 166 -1.44 -13.68 -8.38
C ALA A 166 -0.81 -14.99 -8.88
N LYS A 167 -1.06 -15.38 -10.15
CA LYS A 167 -0.43 -16.57 -10.75
C LYS A 167 1.09 -16.40 -10.89
N ARG A 168 1.57 -15.24 -11.31
CA ARG A 168 3.02 -14.95 -11.39
C ARG A 168 3.66 -15.03 -10.01
N PHE A 169 3.03 -14.41 -9.01
CA PHE A 169 3.51 -14.46 -7.62
C PHE A 169 3.56 -15.91 -7.10
N ALA A 170 2.50 -16.69 -7.30
CA ALA A 170 2.48 -18.11 -6.94
C ALA A 170 3.59 -18.91 -7.65
N GLY A 171 3.89 -18.58 -8.91
CA GLY A 171 5.00 -19.17 -9.66
C GLY A 171 6.37 -18.85 -9.07
N MET A 172 6.57 -17.64 -8.56
CA MET A 172 7.80 -17.27 -7.83
C MET A 172 7.94 -18.07 -6.54
N VAL A 173 6.87 -18.18 -5.77
CA VAL A 173 6.82 -19.00 -4.53
C VAL A 173 7.12 -20.46 -4.83
N GLN A 174 6.53 -21.04 -5.88
CA GLN A 174 6.78 -22.42 -6.27
C GLN A 174 8.26 -22.70 -6.60
N LYS A 175 8.97 -21.72 -7.18
CA LYS A 175 10.39 -21.87 -7.55
C LYS A 175 11.32 -21.64 -6.37
N SER A 176 11.00 -20.68 -5.50
CA SER A 176 11.92 -20.16 -4.47
C SER A 176 11.56 -20.55 -3.04
N GLY A 177 10.42 -21.21 -2.81
CA GLY A 177 9.86 -21.44 -1.47
C GLY A 177 9.13 -20.20 -0.98
N PHE A 178 9.19 -19.95 0.32
CA PHE A 178 8.60 -18.78 0.97
C PHE A 178 9.68 -17.80 1.41
N PRO A 179 10.36 -17.11 0.47
CA PRO A 179 11.36 -16.13 0.83
C PRO A 179 10.73 -14.92 1.48
N GLU A 180 11.54 -14.15 2.20
CA GLU A 180 11.09 -12.90 2.82
C GLU A 180 10.56 -11.91 1.79
N ASN A 181 11.25 -11.79 0.65
CA ASN A 181 10.84 -10.99 -0.50
C ASN A 181 11.46 -11.55 -1.79
N PHE A 182 11.13 -10.97 -2.94
CA PHE A 182 11.61 -11.40 -4.24
C PHE A 182 12.32 -10.25 -4.95
N ASP A 183 13.42 -10.56 -5.63
CA ASP A 183 14.08 -9.63 -6.55
C ASP A 183 13.13 -9.23 -7.67
N SER A 184 12.92 -7.94 -7.85
CA SER A 184 11.91 -7.42 -8.78
C SER A 184 12.33 -7.46 -10.26
N VAL A 185 13.60 -7.76 -10.56
CA VAL A 185 14.12 -7.93 -11.92
C VAL A 185 14.09 -9.39 -12.35
N THR A 186 14.45 -10.30 -11.46
CA THR A 186 14.64 -11.73 -11.78
C THR A 186 13.51 -12.63 -11.29
N GLY A 187 12.69 -12.16 -10.34
CA GLY A 187 11.69 -12.97 -9.64
C GLY A 187 12.30 -14.01 -8.69
N ALA A 188 13.60 -13.96 -8.43
CA ALA A 188 14.27 -14.88 -7.51
C ALA A 188 13.95 -14.51 -6.05
N GLY A 189 13.81 -15.52 -5.20
CA GLY A 189 13.62 -15.32 -3.77
C GLY A 189 14.88 -14.80 -3.09
N ASN A 190 14.73 -13.77 -2.27
CA ASN A 190 15.81 -13.17 -1.49
C ASN A 190 15.69 -13.58 -0.02
N ARG A 191 16.83 -13.56 0.70
CA ARG A 191 16.95 -13.72 2.15
C ARG A 191 16.45 -15.08 2.63
N ASP A 192 15.67 -15.11 3.70
CA ASP A 192 15.18 -16.34 4.31
C ASP A 192 14.19 -17.07 3.36
N ARG A 193 14.37 -18.38 3.22
CA ARG A 193 13.56 -19.22 2.32
C ARG A 193 12.30 -19.80 2.96
N ALA A 194 12.11 -19.58 4.23
CA ALA A 194 10.99 -20.11 5.00
C ALA A 194 10.38 -19.03 5.90
N PHE A 195 10.26 -17.83 5.37
CA PHE A 195 9.69 -16.68 6.09
C PHE A 195 8.17 -16.84 6.20
N SER A 196 7.63 -16.62 7.39
CA SER A 196 6.19 -16.65 7.61
C SER A 196 5.64 -15.23 7.79
N TRP A 197 4.66 -14.91 6.99
CA TRP A 197 3.89 -13.67 7.07
C TRP A 197 2.58 -13.88 7.82
#